data_3afad21eb3c95446162452f49e99ca55
#
_entry.id   3afad21eb3c95446162452f49e99ca55
#
_cell.length_a   1.000
_cell.length_b   1.000
_cell.length_c   1.000
_cell.angle_alpha   90.00
_cell.angle_beta   90.00
_cell.angle_gamma   90.00
#
_symmetry.space_group_name_H-M   'P 1'
#
loop_
_entity.id
_entity.type
_entity.pdbx_description
1 polymer ?
#
loop_
_entity_poly.entity_id
_entity_poly.type
_entity_poly.pdbx_seq_one_letter_code
_entity_poly.pdbx_strand_id
1 'polypeptide(L)'
;PPSHYPYSEEMLSLCDREGIVVIAETPAVGIGEGGKDPYRWAPADYHAQVLTDMIARDKNHPCIVLWSLGNEPNTDAHPQSAYDYWHPLYLLAHQLDPQNRPVTLVGCQNDYTRDITIPSMDVVCINRYYGWYNLSGDLEAAAFAMRMEMDYWATVNKPTILSEYGADTIAGMHGTEMFTEEFQVDYYKTINACLDERPFVVGETPWNFADFGTQQGPMRAGGNRKGLFTRDRKPKMAAHYFRQRWENFKK
;
A
#
# COMPACT_ATOMS: atom_id res chain seq x y z
N PRO A 1 -3.64 3.86 5.23
CA PRO A 1 -3.69 4.83 4.12
C PRO A 1 -5.07 4.85 3.50
N PRO A 2 -5.54 6.01 3.01
CA PRO A 2 -6.72 6.06 2.19
C PRO A 2 -6.41 5.40 0.85
N SER A 3 -6.96 4.24 0.61
CA SER A 3 -6.86 3.53 -0.64
C SER A 3 -8.23 3.59 -1.31
N HIS A 4 -8.35 4.01 -2.46
CA HIS A 4 -7.53 4.47 -3.56
C HIS A 4 -8.13 5.76 -4.09
N TYR A 5 -8.46 6.71 -3.22
CA TYR A 5 -9.13 7.98 -3.52
C TYR A 5 -9.01 8.95 -2.33
N PRO A 6 -9.12 10.26 -2.56
CA PRO A 6 -9.11 11.25 -1.50
C PRO A 6 -10.29 11.06 -0.53
N TYR A 7 -10.05 11.20 0.75
CA TYR A 7 -11.11 11.16 1.77
C TYR A 7 -11.87 12.49 1.85
N SER A 8 -13.00 12.46 2.53
CA SER A 8 -13.76 13.69 2.81
C SER A 8 -13.02 14.59 3.82
N GLU A 9 -13.30 15.88 3.80
CA GLU A 9 -12.71 16.84 4.73
C GLU A 9 -13.09 16.52 6.19
N GLU A 10 -14.30 15.97 6.42
CA GLU A 10 -14.73 15.52 7.76
C GLU A 10 -13.85 14.38 8.28
N MET A 11 -13.50 13.42 7.41
CA MET A 11 -12.60 12.32 7.78
C MET A 11 -11.19 12.83 8.09
N LEU A 12 -10.65 13.73 7.26
CA LEU A 12 -9.35 14.35 7.51
C LEU A 12 -9.35 15.15 8.80
N SER A 13 -10.40 15.95 9.05
CA SER A 13 -10.56 16.68 10.31
C SER A 13 -10.67 15.75 11.53
N LEU A 14 -11.25 14.56 11.38
CA LEU A 14 -11.25 13.56 12.43
C LEU A 14 -9.84 12.99 12.65
N CYS A 15 -9.11 12.67 11.59
CA CYS A 15 -7.73 12.20 11.67
C CYS A 15 -6.83 13.23 12.36
N ASP A 16 -7.00 14.53 12.05
CA ASP A 16 -6.28 15.62 12.72
C ASP A 16 -6.49 15.61 14.23
N ARG A 17 -7.75 15.45 14.68
CA ARG A 17 -8.09 15.44 16.12
C ARG A 17 -7.60 14.20 16.85
N GLU A 18 -7.69 13.04 16.18
CA GLU A 18 -7.35 11.74 16.77
C GLU A 18 -5.86 11.40 16.65
N GLY A 19 -5.07 12.23 15.95
CA GLY A 19 -3.64 11.98 15.72
C GLY A 19 -3.37 10.81 14.78
N ILE A 20 -4.26 10.54 13.83
CA ILE A 20 -4.11 9.49 12.83
C ILE A 20 -3.40 10.05 11.61
N VAL A 21 -2.21 9.55 11.30
CA VAL A 21 -1.47 9.98 10.09
C VAL A 21 -2.07 9.40 8.82
N VAL A 22 -2.06 10.19 7.76
CA VAL A 22 -2.69 9.88 6.47
C VAL A 22 -1.69 10.05 5.33
N ILE A 23 -1.68 9.08 4.42
CA ILE A 23 -1.09 9.19 3.09
C ILE A 23 -2.24 9.52 2.14
N ALA A 24 -2.36 10.76 1.69
CA ALA A 24 -3.44 11.17 0.80
C ALA A 24 -3.12 10.75 -0.65
N GLU A 25 -4.07 10.07 -1.31
CA GLU A 25 -3.86 9.44 -2.62
C GLU A 25 -4.84 9.94 -3.66
N THR A 26 -4.37 10.15 -4.90
CA THR A 26 -5.24 10.40 -6.05
C THR A 26 -5.98 9.12 -6.47
N PRO A 27 -7.16 9.21 -7.13
CA PRO A 27 -7.95 8.04 -7.51
C PRO A 27 -7.40 7.30 -8.75
N ALA A 28 -6.08 7.27 -8.93
CA ALA A 28 -5.42 6.61 -10.05
C ALA A 28 -5.01 5.17 -9.65
N VAL A 29 -5.77 4.18 -10.08
CA VAL A 29 -5.56 2.76 -9.75
C VAL A 29 -5.32 1.95 -11.03
N GLY A 30 -4.29 1.08 -11.02
CA GLY A 30 -4.09 0.06 -12.05
C GLY A 30 -3.79 0.62 -13.45
N ILE A 31 -3.24 1.84 -13.57
CA ILE A 31 -2.87 2.38 -14.88
C ILE A 31 -1.80 1.46 -15.47
N GLY A 32 -2.13 0.84 -16.60
CA GLY A 32 -1.17 -0.01 -17.29
C GLY A 32 -1.52 -1.47 -17.43
N GLU A 33 -2.63 -1.89 -16.92
CA GLU A 33 -3.11 -3.25 -17.16
C GLU A 33 -3.44 -3.45 -18.65
N GLY A 34 -3.04 -4.61 -19.25
CA GLY A 34 -3.49 -5.01 -20.57
C GLY A 34 -2.45 -5.03 -21.70
N GLY A 35 -1.16 -5.00 -21.44
CA GLY A 35 -0.09 -5.36 -22.39
C GLY A 35 0.26 -4.35 -23.49
N LYS A 36 -0.52 -3.27 -23.69
CA LYS A 36 -0.14 -2.11 -24.51
C LYS A 36 0.39 -1.02 -23.58
N ASP A 37 1.28 -0.16 -24.12
CA ASP A 37 1.77 0.99 -23.37
C ASP A 37 0.60 1.94 -23.04
N PRO A 38 0.13 1.96 -21.79
CA PRO A 38 -1.07 2.68 -21.39
C PRO A 38 -0.82 4.17 -21.23
N TYR A 39 0.43 4.54 -20.96
CA TYR A 39 0.82 5.91 -20.67
C TYR A 39 0.68 6.83 -21.90
N ARG A 40 0.66 6.24 -23.10
CA ARG A 40 0.34 6.98 -24.35
C ARG A 40 -1.09 7.51 -24.40
N TRP A 41 -2.00 6.95 -23.60
CA TRP A 41 -3.42 7.25 -23.65
C TRP A 41 -3.97 7.72 -22.29
N ALA A 42 -3.15 7.61 -21.24
CA ALA A 42 -3.54 8.05 -19.92
C ALA A 42 -3.74 9.59 -19.91
N PRO A 43 -4.81 10.09 -19.27
CA PRO A 43 -5.16 11.50 -19.30
C PRO A 43 -4.28 12.31 -18.31
N ALA A 44 -3.02 12.56 -18.66
CA ALA A 44 -2.05 13.23 -17.80
C ALA A 44 -2.52 14.59 -17.31
N ASP A 45 -3.13 15.41 -18.19
CA ASP A 45 -3.66 16.73 -17.82
C ASP A 45 -4.79 16.64 -16.80
N TYR A 46 -5.68 15.66 -16.95
CA TYR A 46 -6.74 15.41 -15.98
C TYR A 46 -6.19 14.94 -14.65
N HIS A 47 -5.19 14.07 -14.65
CA HIS A 47 -4.53 13.61 -13.43
C HIS A 47 -3.82 14.79 -12.72
N ALA A 48 -3.13 15.64 -13.46
CA ALA A 48 -2.51 16.85 -12.92
C ALA A 48 -3.56 17.79 -12.27
N GLN A 49 -4.74 17.93 -12.90
CA GLN A 49 -5.83 18.71 -12.32
C GLN A 49 -6.35 18.08 -11.02
N VAL A 50 -6.59 16.76 -10.99
CA VAL A 50 -7.04 16.05 -9.78
C VAL A 50 -6.03 16.18 -8.63
N LEU A 51 -4.74 16.05 -8.93
CA LEU A 51 -3.67 16.23 -7.95
C LEU A 51 -3.65 17.67 -7.42
N THR A 52 -3.81 18.65 -8.30
CA THR A 52 -3.86 20.07 -7.95
C THR A 52 -5.02 20.36 -7.01
N ASP A 53 -6.21 19.88 -7.34
CA ASP A 53 -7.42 20.09 -6.54
C ASP A 53 -7.32 19.40 -5.17
N MET A 54 -6.78 18.18 -5.12
CA MET A 54 -6.55 17.44 -3.88
C MET A 54 -5.58 18.20 -2.97
N ILE A 55 -4.41 18.60 -3.47
CA ILE A 55 -3.43 19.33 -2.65
C ILE A 55 -3.96 20.70 -2.23
N ALA A 56 -4.65 21.43 -3.12
CA ALA A 56 -5.24 22.73 -2.80
C ALA A 56 -6.24 22.63 -1.66
N ARG A 57 -7.09 21.60 -1.65
CA ARG A 57 -8.09 21.33 -0.62
C ARG A 57 -7.44 20.89 0.70
N ASP A 58 -6.50 19.93 0.63
CA ASP A 58 -6.11 19.13 1.78
C ASP A 58 -4.78 19.53 2.44
N LYS A 59 -3.99 20.42 1.81
CA LYS A 59 -2.63 20.80 2.27
C LYS A 59 -2.56 21.35 3.71
N ASN A 60 -3.67 21.84 4.26
CA ASN A 60 -3.71 22.39 5.61
C ASN A 60 -4.05 21.36 6.70
N HIS A 61 -4.29 20.10 6.33
CA HIS A 61 -4.51 19.02 7.29
C HIS A 61 -3.17 18.49 7.83
N PRO A 62 -2.88 18.66 9.14
CA PRO A 62 -1.62 18.17 9.73
C PRO A 62 -1.54 16.64 9.77
N CYS A 63 -2.66 15.93 9.67
CA CYS A 63 -2.66 14.46 9.58
C CYS A 63 -2.02 13.93 8.29
N ILE A 64 -2.02 14.72 7.21
CA ILE A 64 -1.40 14.30 5.95
C ILE A 64 0.10 14.45 6.06
N VAL A 65 0.81 13.34 5.96
CA VAL A 65 2.28 13.27 6.08
C VAL A 65 2.96 12.93 4.75
N LEU A 66 2.22 12.45 3.76
CA LEU A 66 2.73 11.96 2.48
C LEU A 66 1.64 12.10 1.40
N TRP A 67 2.05 12.49 0.18
CA TRP A 67 1.19 12.47 -1.00
C TRP A 67 1.47 11.23 -1.84
N SER A 68 0.44 10.47 -2.21
CA SER A 68 0.53 9.36 -3.15
C SER A 68 -0.09 9.73 -4.49
N LEU A 69 0.66 9.51 -5.56
CA LEU A 69 0.23 9.82 -6.93
C LEU A 69 -0.73 8.77 -7.50
N GLY A 70 -0.76 7.56 -6.93
CA GLY A 70 -1.64 6.50 -7.37
C GLY A 70 -1.23 5.14 -6.85
N ASN A 71 -2.05 4.12 -7.17
CA ASN A 71 -1.89 2.76 -6.70
C ASN A 71 -1.72 1.76 -7.83
N GLU A 72 -0.70 0.91 -7.72
CA GLU A 72 -0.43 -0.26 -8.56
C GLU A 72 -0.42 0.00 -10.07
N PRO A 73 0.18 1.10 -10.57
CA PRO A 73 0.36 1.24 -12.00
C PRO A 73 1.39 0.25 -12.52
N ASN A 74 1.25 -0.17 -13.77
CA ASN A 74 2.23 -1.06 -14.41
C ASN A 74 3.45 -0.23 -14.86
N THR A 75 4.46 -0.12 -14.01
CA THR A 75 5.65 0.68 -14.26
C THR A 75 6.85 -0.12 -14.77
N ASP A 76 6.84 -1.45 -14.65
CA ASP A 76 7.93 -2.32 -15.09
C ASP A 76 7.81 -2.79 -16.55
N ALA A 77 6.61 -2.86 -17.11
CA ALA A 77 6.41 -3.28 -18.49
C ALA A 77 6.86 -2.21 -19.51
N HIS A 78 6.66 -0.93 -19.18
CA HIS A 78 7.03 0.22 -20.02
C HIS A 78 7.74 1.30 -19.16
N PRO A 79 8.97 1.02 -18.66
CA PRO A 79 9.58 1.84 -17.60
C PRO A 79 9.75 3.31 -17.99
N GLN A 80 10.20 3.60 -19.23
CA GLN A 80 10.41 4.98 -19.66
C GLN A 80 9.09 5.75 -19.79
N SER A 81 8.08 5.15 -20.44
CA SER A 81 6.77 5.79 -20.59
C SER A 81 6.09 6.02 -19.24
N ALA A 82 6.26 5.07 -18.29
CA ALA A 82 5.79 5.24 -16.92
C ALA A 82 6.50 6.42 -16.24
N TYR A 83 7.81 6.47 -16.30
CA TYR A 83 8.59 7.57 -15.74
C TYR A 83 8.17 8.92 -16.33
N ASP A 84 8.04 9.01 -17.66
CA ASP A 84 7.65 10.23 -18.36
C ASP A 84 6.22 10.70 -17.99
N TYR A 85 5.37 9.79 -17.54
CA TYR A 85 4.03 10.11 -17.04
C TYR A 85 4.03 10.53 -15.57
N TRP A 86 4.69 9.76 -14.69
CA TRP A 86 4.59 9.95 -13.24
C TRP A 86 5.54 11.01 -12.69
N HIS A 87 6.73 11.16 -13.28
CA HIS A 87 7.71 12.11 -12.77
C HIS A 87 7.28 13.58 -12.87
N PRO A 88 6.60 14.04 -13.94
CA PRO A 88 6.00 15.39 -13.95
C PRO A 88 4.96 15.62 -12.86
N LEU A 89 4.16 14.60 -12.51
CA LEU A 89 3.19 14.67 -11.40
C LEU A 89 3.89 14.75 -10.04
N TYR A 90 5.00 14.03 -9.87
CA TYR A 90 5.86 14.14 -8.70
C TYR A 90 6.39 15.57 -8.51
N LEU A 91 6.92 16.17 -9.56
CA LEU A 91 7.40 17.56 -9.52
C LEU A 91 6.27 18.55 -9.24
N LEU A 92 5.09 18.33 -9.84
CA LEU A 92 3.90 19.14 -9.62
C LEU A 92 3.44 19.07 -8.15
N ALA A 93 3.43 17.89 -7.53
CA ALA A 93 3.06 17.75 -6.12
C ALA A 93 3.96 18.60 -5.21
N HIS A 94 5.28 18.56 -5.42
CA HIS A 94 6.23 19.40 -4.69
C HIS A 94 6.03 20.88 -4.94
N GLN A 95 5.72 21.27 -6.17
CA GLN A 95 5.43 22.68 -6.50
C GLN A 95 4.18 23.21 -5.79
N LEU A 96 3.18 22.34 -5.61
CA LEU A 96 1.87 22.72 -5.06
C LEU A 96 1.83 22.68 -3.53
N ASP A 97 2.64 21.86 -2.89
CA ASP A 97 2.65 21.72 -1.43
C ASP A 97 3.67 22.65 -0.76
N PRO A 98 3.22 23.74 -0.10
CA PRO A 98 4.13 24.69 0.56
C PRO A 98 4.85 24.10 1.78
N GLN A 99 4.41 22.95 2.28
CA GLN A 99 5.04 22.24 3.40
C GLN A 99 6.11 21.25 2.94
N ASN A 100 6.25 21.08 1.61
CA ASN A 100 7.23 20.19 0.99
C ASN A 100 7.19 18.75 1.56
N ARG A 101 5.96 18.22 1.74
CA ARG A 101 5.78 16.83 2.17
C ARG A 101 6.33 15.88 1.13
N PRO A 102 6.84 14.72 1.55
CA PRO A 102 7.33 13.72 0.60
C PRO A 102 6.21 13.18 -0.29
N VAL A 103 6.59 12.71 -1.47
CA VAL A 103 5.70 12.19 -2.50
C VAL A 103 6.08 10.75 -2.82
N THR A 104 5.07 9.92 -3.02
CA THR A 104 5.23 8.51 -3.40
C THR A 104 4.32 8.11 -4.56
N LEU A 105 4.57 6.95 -5.09
CA LEU A 105 3.71 6.16 -5.96
C LEU A 105 3.74 4.73 -5.43
N VAL A 106 2.56 4.12 -5.22
CA VAL A 106 2.48 2.78 -4.65
C VAL A 106 2.67 1.72 -5.74
N GLY A 107 3.71 0.92 -5.63
CA GLY A 107 4.08 -0.11 -6.60
C GLY A 107 3.67 -1.52 -6.19
N CYS A 108 3.40 -2.38 -7.19
CA CYS A 108 3.19 -3.82 -6.99
C CYS A 108 3.90 -4.69 -8.04
N GLN A 109 4.89 -4.13 -8.74
CA GLN A 109 5.54 -4.75 -9.90
C GLN A 109 6.15 -6.11 -9.57
N ASN A 110 5.99 -7.06 -10.50
CA ASN A 110 6.63 -8.36 -10.38
C ASN A 110 8.13 -8.29 -10.67
N ASP A 111 8.54 -7.42 -11.61
CA ASP A 111 9.95 -7.16 -11.92
C ASP A 111 10.33 -5.74 -11.46
N TYR A 112 10.44 -5.58 -10.14
CA TYR A 112 10.81 -4.32 -9.49
C TYR A 112 12.23 -3.83 -9.90
N THR A 113 13.07 -4.71 -10.45
CA THR A 113 14.43 -4.33 -10.89
C THR A 113 14.41 -3.51 -12.18
N ARG A 114 13.33 -3.57 -12.94
CA ARG A 114 13.12 -2.77 -14.17
C ARG A 114 12.43 -1.44 -13.91
N ASP A 115 11.82 -1.29 -12.74
CA ASP A 115 11.08 -0.08 -12.40
C ASP A 115 12.04 1.07 -12.11
N ILE A 116 11.94 2.14 -12.88
CA ILE A 116 12.71 3.38 -12.68
C ILE A 116 11.86 4.49 -12.08
N THR A 117 10.55 4.28 -11.96
CA THR A 117 9.59 5.27 -11.47
C THR A 117 9.53 5.26 -9.93
N ILE A 118 9.28 4.10 -9.32
CA ILE A 118 9.20 3.98 -7.86
C ILE A 118 10.51 4.43 -7.18
N PRO A 119 11.71 4.02 -7.65
CA PRO A 119 12.96 4.53 -7.10
C PRO A 119 13.16 6.05 -7.22
N SER A 120 12.44 6.72 -8.12
CA SER A 120 12.55 8.18 -8.29
C SER A 120 11.72 8.98 -7.27
N MET A 121 10.77 8.36 -6.55
CA MET A 121 9.96 8.99 -5.52
C MET A 121 10.76 9.26 -4.23
N ASP A 122 10.24 10.09 -3.31
CA ASP A 122 10.90 10.36 -2.03
C ASP A 122 10.87 9.18 -1.08
N VAL A 123 9.74 8.45 -1.09
CA VAL A 123 9.50 7.27 -0.26
C VAL A 123 9.10 6.13 -1.19
N VAL A 124 9.68 4.96 -0.98
CA VAL A 124 9.29 3.73 -1.66
C VAL A 124 8.06 3.17 -0.95
N CYS A 125 6.92 3.08 -1.64
CA CYS A 125 5.73 2.40 -1.15
C CYS A 125 5.43 1.20 -2.03
N ILE A 126 5.25 0.03 -1.43
CA ILE A 126 5.02 -1.22 -2.17
C ILE A 126 3.89 -2.04 -1.56
N ASN A 127 3.08 -2.65 -2.42
CA ASN A 127 2.08 -3.64 -2.06
C ASN A 127 2.65 -5.02 -2.32
N ARG A 128 2.66 -5.91 -1.33
CA ARG A 128 3.20 -7.27 -1.48
C ARG A 128 2.35 -8.29 -0.77
N TYR A 129 2.10 -9.38 -1.48
CA TYR A 129 1.24 -10.47 -1.02
C TYR A 129 1.91 -11.83 -1.15
N TYR A 130 3.24 -11.91 -0.95
CA TYR A 130 3.96 -13.18 -0.87
C TYR A 130 3.38 -14.05 0.24
N GLY A 131 3.06 -15.30 -0.07
CA GLY A 131 2.35 -16.23 0.81
C GLY A 131 0.82 -16.18 0.66
N TRP A 132 0.28 -15.20 -0.10
CA TRP A 132 -1.15 -15.15 -0.42
C TRP A 132 -1.41 -15.33 -1.92
N TYR A 133 -1.15 -14.32 -2.78
CA TYR A 133 -1.34 -14.44 -4.23
C TYR A 133 -0.20 -15.16 -4.90
N ASN A 134 1.02 -14.88 -4.49
CA ASN A 134 2.23 -15.54 -4.93
C ASN A 134 2.75 -16.40 -3.78
N LEU A 135 3.27 -17.61 -4.09
CA LEU A 135 3.76 -18.55 -3.08
C LEU A 135 2.65 -18.92 -2.05
N SER A 136 1.42 -19.09 -2.55
CA SER A 136 0.21 -19.25 -1.74
C SER A 136 0.35 -20.35 -0.68
N GLY A 137 0.20 -19.99 0.60
CA GLY A 137 0.28 -20.91 1.74
C GLY A 137 1.70 -21.28 2.19
N ASP A 138 2.72 -20.97 1.40
CA ASP A 138 4.13 -21.24 1.73
C ASP A 138 4.77 -20.01 2.38
N LEU A 139 4.69 -19.92 3.70
CA LEU A 139 5.21 -18.78 4.46
C LEU A 139 6.75 -18.75 4.53
N GLU A 140 7.42 -19.89 4.38
CA GLU A 140 8.89 -19.93 4.34
C GLU A 140 9.40 -19.33 3.02
N ALA A 141 8.85 -19.75 1.89
CA ALA A 141 9.15 -19.18 0.58
C ALA A 141 8.75 -17.69 0.51
N ALA A 142 7.62 -17.31 1.14
CA ALA A 142 7.18 -15.92 1.23
C ALA A 142 8.20 -15.04 1.99
N ALA A 143 8.71 -15.53 3.12
CA ALA A 143 9.75 -14.84 3.89
C ALA A 143 11.05 -14.68 3.10
N PHE A 144 11.45 -15.73 2.38
CA PHE A 144 12.63 -15.65 1.52
C PHE A 144 12.46 -14.61 0.42
N ALA A 145 11.34 -14.62 -0.31
CA ALA A 145 11.05 -13.65 -1.36
C ALA A 145 10.99 -12.21 -0.82
N MET A 146 10.36 -12.00 0.33
CA MET A 146 10.30 -10.69 0.97
C MET A 146 11.70 -10.16 1.33
N ARG A 147 12.56 -11.00 1.91
CA ARG A 147 13.94 -10.60 2.24
C ARG A 147 14.75 -10.24 1.00
N MET A 148 14.64 -11.03 -0.06
CA MET A 148 15.33 -10.77 -1.34
C MET A 148 14.88 -9.42 -1.93
N GLU A 149 13.59 -9.12 -1.91
CA GLU A 149 13.09 -7.84 -2.40
C GLU A 149 13.54 -6.68 -1.50
N MET A 150 13.51 -6.85 -0.18
CA MET A 150 14.01 -5.83 0.74
C MET A 150 15.51 -5.57 0.56
N ASP A 151 16.31 -6.57 0.22
CA ASP A 151 17.74 -6.39 -0.12
C ASP A 151 17.92 -5.52 -1.37
N TYR A 152 17.04 -5.66 -2.37
CA TYR A 152 17.01 -4.75 -3.52
C TYR A 152 16.64 -3.32 -3.10
N TRP A 153 15.54 -3.13 -2.36
CA TRP A 153 15.11 -1.79 -1.93
C TRP A 153 16.13 -1.10 -1.02
N ALA A 154 16.91 -1.84 -0.27
CA ALA A 154 18.05 -1.29 0.49
C ALA A 154 19.05 -0.57 -0.41
N THR A 155 19.26 -1.03 -1.66
CA THR A 155 20.19 -0.39 -2.61
C THR A 155 19.68 0.97 -3.11
N VAL A 156 18.37 1.20 -3.08
CA VAL A 156 17.75 2.48 -3.45
C VAL A 156 18.01 3.56 -2.39
N ASN A 157 18.32 3.16 -1.17
CA ASN A 157 18.67 4.04 -0.04
C ASN A 157 17.61 5.11 0.27
N LYS A 158 16.34 4.69 0.30
CA LYS A 158 15.18 5.55 0.62
C LYS A 158 14.33 4.90 1.72
N PRO A 159 13.63 5.72 2.52
CA PRO A 159 12.59 5.19 3.41
C PRO A 159 11.59 4.34 2.63
N THR A 160 11.22 3.20 3.18
CA THR A 160 10.31 2.26 2.53
C THR A 160 9.11 1.97 3.42
N ILE A 161 7.92 1.92 2.84
CA ILE A 161 6.67 1.55 3.50
C ILE A 161 6.10 0.33 2.77
N LEU A 162 5.81 -0.74 3.51
CA LEU A 162 4.95 -1.80 3.01
C LEU A 162 3.50 -1.31 3.11
N SER A 163 2.99 -0.79 1.99
CA SER A 163 1.71 -0.07 1.95
C SER A 163 0.49 -0.98 1.91
N GLU A 164 0.64 -2.22 1.42
CA GLU A 164 -0.38 -3.25 1.53
C GLU A 164 0.23 -4.64 1.65
N TYR A 165 -0.29 -5.43 2.58
CA TYR A 165 -0.04 -6.87 2.72
C TYR A 165 -1.15 -7.51 3.54
N GLY A 166 -1.48 -8.77 3.27
CA GLY A 166 -2.56 -9.44 3.99
C GLY A 166 -3.02 -10.75 3.34
N ALA A 167 -3.75 -11.53 4.11
CA ALA A 167 -4.36 -12.78 3.68
C ALA A 167 -5.85 -12.78 4.00
N ASP A 168 -6.68 -13.26 3.05
CA ASP A 168 -8.13 -13.39 3.29
C ASP A 168 -8.39 -14.44 4.38
N THR A 169 -9.36 -14.16 5.25
CA THR A 169 -9.63 -14.94 6.46
C THR A 169 -11.11 -14.97 6.77
N ILE A 170 -11.65 -16.15 6.89
CA ILE A 170 -13.05 -16.36 7.28
C ILE A 170 -13.13 -16.34 8.81
N ALA A 171 -13.80 -15.33 9.37
CA ALA A 171 -13.94 -15.18 10.81
C ALA A 171 -14.55 -16.43 11.45
N GLY A 172 -13.91 -16.94 12.49
CA GLY A 172 -14.31 -18.19 13.18
C GLY A 172 -13.85 -19.48 12.49
N MET A 173 -13.12 -19.38 11.37
CA MET A 173 -12.46 -20.54 10.77
C MET A 173 -11.07 -20.71 11.38
N HIS A 174 -10.81 -21.87 11.96
CA HIS A 174 -9.59 -22.19 12.70
C HIS A 174 -8.79 -23.30 12.03
N GLY A 175 -7.45 -23.26 12.18
CA GLY A 175 -6.50 -24.23 11.62
C GLY A 175 -5.23 -23.55 11.12
N THR A 176 -4.41 -24.29 10.38
CA THR A 176 -3.14 -23.82 9.83
C THR A 176 -3.20 -23.47 8.33
N GLU A 177 -4.32 -23.80 7.70
CA GLU A 177 -4.53 -23.64 6.27
C GLU A 177 -4.92 -22.22 5.92
N MET A 178 -4.72 -21.83 4.66
CA MET A 178 -5.20 -20.56 4.10
C MET A 178 -6.69 -20.36 4.43
N PHE A 179 -7.09 -19.10 4.60
CA PHE A 179 -8.40 -18.64 5.03
C PHE A 179 -8.73 -18.82 6.53
N THR A 180 -7.86 -19.43 7.33
CA THR A 180 -8.05 -19.53 8.79
C THR A 180 -7.50 -18.31 9.51
N GLU A 181 -7.97 -18.05 10.73
CA GLU A 181 -7.52 -16.89 11.51
C GLU A 181 -6.07 -17.04 11.96
N GLU A 182 -5.64 -18.25 12.29
CA GLU A 182 -4.24 -18.56 12.65
C GLU A 182 -3.31 -18.34 11.47
N PHE A 183 -3.68 -18.81 10.26
CA PHE A 183 -2.87 -18.56 9.07
C PHE A 183 -2.70 -17.06 8.80
N GLN A 184 -3.75 -16.27 8.95
CA GLN A 184 -3.66 -14.81 8.78
C GLN A 184 -2.66 -14.20 9.77
N VAL A 185 -2.68 -14.63 11.03
CA VAL A 185 -1.74 -14.17 12.05
C VAL A 185 -0.31 -14.61 11.75
N ASP A 186 -0.11 -15.86 11.34
CA ASP A 186 1.22 -16.38 11.04
C ASP A 186 1.80 -15.76 9.76
N TYR A 187 0.94 -15.47 8.77
CA TYR A 187 1.31 -14.65 7.62
C TYR A 187 1.85 -13.28 8.04
N TYR A 188 1.10 -12.55 8.90
CA TYR A 188 1.55 -11.24 9.37
C TYR A 188 2.83 -11.33 10.20
N LYS A 189 2.95 -12.29 11.11
CA LYS A 189 4.18 -12.51 11.89
C LYS A 189 5.40 -12.73 10.98
N THR A 190 5.22 -13.55 9.95
CA THR A 190 6.29 -13.90 9.01
C THR A 190 6.77 -12.67 8.23
N ILE A 191 5.84 -11.92 7.65
CA ILE A 191 6.19 -10.71 6.90
C ILE A 191 6.76 -9.63 7.82
N ASN A 192 6.15 -9.39 8.97
CA ASN A 192 6.61 -8.38 9.92
C ASN A 192 8.02 -8.66 10.43
N ALA A 193 8.38 -9.94 10.65
CA ALA A 193 9.75 -10.31 11.02
C ALA A 193 10.77 -9.91 9.93
N CYS A 194 10.41 -10.07 8.66
CA CYS A 194 11.27 -9.61 7.56
C CYS A 194 11.45 -8.09 7.52
N LEU A 195 10.38 -7.35 7.85
CA LEU A 195 10.43 -5.87 7.90
C LEU A 195 11.25 -5.38 9.08
N ASP A 196 11.11 -5.99 10.25
CA ASP A 196 11.81 -5.62 11.49
C ASP A 196 13.35 -5.78 11.36
N GLU A 197 13.82 -6.62 10.44
CA GLU A 197 15.23 -6.77 10.10
C GLU A 197 15.81 -5.58 9.30
N ARG A 198 14.98 -4.63 8.85
CA ARG A 198 15.33 -3.60 7.86
C ARG A 198 15.09 -2.19 8.41
N PRO A 199 16.13 -1.47 8.86
CA PRO A 199 15.97 -0.16 9.49
C PRO A 199 15.47 0.95 8.54
N PHE A 200 15.54 0.74 7.23
CA PHE A 200 15.00 1.67 6.23
C PHE A 200 13.48 1.51 6.02
N VAL A 201 12.88 0.42 6.52
CA VAL A 201 11.42 0.24 6.54
C VAL A 201 10.85 1.07 7.68
N VAL A 202 10.14 2.12 7.33
CA VAL A 202 9.62 3.13 8.27
C VAL A 202 8.12 3.02 8.53
N GLY A 203 7.44 2.10 7.84
CA GLY A 203 6.00 1.92 8.02
C GLY A 203 5.48 0.61 7.42
N GLU A 204 4.37 0.17 7.97
CA GLU A 204 3.62 -0.99 7.53
C GLU A 204 2.12 -0.73 7.62
N THR A 205 1.35 -1.11 6.60
CA THR A 205 -0.11 -0.98 6.60
C THR A 205 -0.75 -2.27 6.13
N PRO A 206 -1.37 -3.03 7.04
CA PRO A 206 -2.08 -4.24 6.64
C PRO A 206 -3.26 -3.91 5.73
N TRP A 207 -3.43 -4.64 4.68
CA TRP A 207 -4.63 -4.64 3.87
C TRP A 207 -5.55 -5.75 4.36
N ASN A 208 -6.70 -5.41 5.01
CA ASN A 208 -7.12 -4.03 5.25
C ASN A 208 -7.76 -3.91 6.65
N PHE A 209 -8.34 -2.77 6.96
CA PHE A 209 -8.98 -2.55 8.25
C PHE A 209 -10.16 -3.50 8.49
N ALA A 210 -11.10 -3.58 7.55
CA ALA A 210 -12.30 -4.42 7.69
C ALA A 210 -12.72 -5.05 6.35
N ASP A 211 -13.30 -6.24 6.43
CA ASP A 211 -13.85 -6.96 5.28
C ASP A 211 -14.84 -6.12 4.49
N PHE A 212 -14.84 -6.26 3.16
CA PHE A 212 -15.75 -5.55 2.27
C PHE A 212 -16.17 -6.39 1.06
N GLY A 213 -17.29 -6.01 0.43
CA GLY A 213 -17.81 -6.68 -0.76
C GLY A 213 -16.96 -6.43 -1.99
N THR A 214 -16.63 -7.48 -2.72
CA THR A 214 -15.98 -7.43 -4.04
C THR A 214 -16.59 -8.49 -4.95
N GLN A 215 -16.23 -8.48 -6.23
CA GLN A 215 -16.45 -9.63 -7.09
C GLN A 215 -15.82 -10.88 -6.46
N GLN A 216 -16.55 -12.00 -6.52
CA GLN A 216 -16.10 -13.26 -5.93
C GLN A 216 -15.23 -14.06 -6.91
N GLY A 217 -14.35 -14.88 -6.34
CA GLY A 217 -13.47 -15.80 -7.05
C GLY A 217 -12.73 -16.70 -6.05
N PRO A 218 -11.84 -17.60 -6.53
CA PRO A 218 -11.12 -18.53 -5.65
C PRO A 218 -10.36 -17.83 -4.51
N MET A 219 -9.79 -16.65 -4.80
CA MET A 219 -9.05 -15.84 -3.81
C MET A 219 -9.93 -14.74 -3.17
N ARG A 220 -11.25 -14.76 -3.38
CA ARG A 220 -12.22 -13.77 -2.90
C ARG A 220 -13.51 -14.44 -2.45
N ALA A 221 -13.39 -15.47 -1.60
CA ALA A 221 -14.53 -16.20 -1.09
C ALA A 221 -15.42 -15.32 -0.21
N GLY A 222 -16.58 -14.89 -0.74
CA GLY A 222 -17.52 -14.01 -0.06
C GLY A 222 -17.10 -12.53 0.01
N GLY A 223 -16.20 -12.07 -0.87
CA GLY A 223 -15.67 -10.71 -0.91
C GLY A 223 -14.20 -10.63 -0.50
N ASN A 224 -13.68 -9.41 -0.28
CA ASN A 224 -12.35 -9.22 0.30
C ASN A 224 -12.42 -9.42 1.82
N ARG A 225 -11.73 -10.45 2.30
CA ARG A 225 -11.73 -10.85 3.70
C ARG A 225 -10.36 -10.70 4.38
N LYS A 226 -9.53 -9.83 3.83
CA LYS A 226 -8.23 -9.50 4.45
C LYS A 226 -8.34 -8.58 5.66
N GLY A 227 -9.55 -8.11 6.00
CA GLY A 227 -9.78 -7.25 7.15
C GLY A 227 -9.18 -7.78 8.43
N LEU A 228 -8.62 -6.90 9.25
CA LEU A 228 -8.33 -7.19 10.67
C LEU A 228 -9.64 -7.35 11.46
N PHE A 229 -10.69 -6.68 10.96
CA PHE A 229 -12.05 -6.76 11.48
C PHE A 229 -12.98 -7.33 10.42
N THR A 230 -14.07 -7.93 10.86
CA THR A 230 -15.18 -8.28 9.97
C THR A 230 -15.84 -7.00 9.44
N ARG A 231 -16.75 -7.14 8.43
CA ARG A 231 -17.48 -6.00 7.89
C ARG A 231 -18.30 -5.24 8.94
N ASP A 232 -18.82 -5.94 9.93
CA ASP A 232 -19.56 -5.38 11.09
C ASP A 232 -18.65 -5.00 12.27
N ARG A 233 -17.34 -4.89 12.03
CA ARG A 233 -16.31 -4.39 12.96
C ARG A 233 -16.01 -5.30 14.16
N LYS A 234 -16.31 -6.60 14.07
CA LYS A 234 -15.84 -7.57 15.06
C LYS A 234 -14.35 -7.88 14.82
N PRO A 235 -13.51 -7.87 15.86
CA PRO A 235 -12.09 -8.16 15.70
C PRO A 235 -11.88 -9.62 15.34
N LYS A 236 -10.97 -9.88 14.40
CA LYS A 236 -10.38 -11.20 14.16
C LYS A 236 -9.09 -11.36 14.98
N MET A 237 -8.49 -12.54 15.01
CA MET A 237 -7.23 -12.78 15.72
C MET A 237 -6.12 -11.79 15.31
N ALA A 238 -6.04 -11.43 14.05
CA ALA A 238 -5.07 -10.48 13.54
C ALA A 238 -5.20 -9.07 14.14
N ALA A 239 -6.41 -8.62 14.50
CA ALA A 239 -6.60 -7.34 15.18
C ALA A 239 -5.92 -7.33 16.57
N HIS A 240 -6.00 -8.45 17.29
CA HIS A 240 -5.33 -8.61 18.59
C HIS A 240 -3.82 -8.68 18.45
N TYR A 241 -3.33 -9.38 17.41
CA TYR A 241 -1.91 -9.43 17.09
C TYR A 241 -1.34 -8.04 16.82
N PHE A 242 -1.96 -7.23 15.95
CA PHE A 242 -1.49 -5.88 15.64
C PHE A 242 -1.57 -4.94 16.82
N ARG A 243 -2.60 -5.05 17.66
CA ARG A 243 -2.65 -4.29 18.90
C ARG A 243 -1.42 -4.55 19.77
N GLN A 244 -1.07 -5.82 19.99
CA GLN A 244 0.11 -6.18 20.77
C GLN A 244 1.41 -5.72 20.10
N ARG A 245 1.51 -5.88 18.77
CA ARG A 245 2.69 -5.46 18.00
C ARG A 245 2.92 -3.95 18.16
N TRP A 246 1.93 -3.13 17.87
CA TRP A 246 2.08 -1.68 17.89
C TRP A 246 2.20 -1.09 19.31
N GLU A 247 1.60 -1.70 20.32
CA GLU A 247 1.83 -1.31 21.72
C GLU A 247 3.28 -1.55 22.15
N ASN A 248 3.95 -2.55 21.59
CA ASN A 248 5.35 -2.84 21.90
C ASN A 248 6.35 -1.88 21.23
N PHE A 249 6.00 -1.24 20.12
CA PHE A 249 6.83 -0.19 19.51
C PHE A 249 6.90 1.11 20.34
N LYS A 250 6.02 1.27 21.33
CA LYS A 250 6.01 2.45 22.22
C LYS A 250 7.02 2.39 23.37
N LYS A 251 7.78 1.32 23.43
CA LYS A 251 8.83 1.11 24.44
C LYS A 251 10.21 1.33 23.86
#